data_b20bb9a89ed897e1294f2bf68567405d
#
_entry.id   b20bb9a89ed897e1294f2bf68567405d
#
_cell.length_a   1.000
_cell.length_b   1.000
_cell.length_c   1.000
_cell.angle_alpha   90.00
_cell.angle_beta   90.00
_cell.angle_gamma   90.00
#
_symmetry.space_group_name_H-M   'P 1'
#
loop_
_entity.id
_entity.type
_entity.pdbx_description
1 polymer ?
#
loop_
_entity_poly.entity_id
_entity_poly.type
_entity_poly.pdbx_seq_one_letter_code
_entity_poly.pdbx_strand_id
1 'polypeptide(L)'
;LFRSAEIIEKHFTLDRNMKGPDHKASLEPQELKYMVDCIRNIEVALGDGIKRPNPSEVEISKVLLKSIVAKVPVKKGDILSANNITIKRAGSGIPATHWDMVVDTKALHDFDIDEPIKLD
;
A
#
# COMPACT_ATOMS: atom_id res chain seq x y z
N LEU A 1 -7.51 8.84 21.91
CA LEU A 1 -7.72 7.80 20.89
C LEU A 1 -8.05 6.48 21.58
N PHE A 2 -9.31 6.30 21.96
CA PHE A 2 -9.78 5.08 22.61
C PHE A 2 -10.15 4.04 21.54
N ARG A 3 -9.21 3.16 21.19
CA ARG A 3 -9.41 2.01 20.30
C ARG A 3 -9.72 0.72 21.07
N SER A 4 -10.21 0.83 22.31
CA SER A 4 -10.27 -0.33 23.23
C SER A 4 -11.67 -0.82 23.55
N ALA A 5 -12.73 -0.22 23.02
CA ALA A 5 -14.08 -0.72 23.23
C ALA A 5 -14.32 -1.91 22.29
N GLU A 6 -14.46 -3.10 22.86
CA GLU A 6 -14.77 -4.35 22.14
C GLU A 6 -16.25 -4.70 22.24
N ILE A 7 -16.94 -4.16 23.26
CA ILE A 7 -18.36 -4.39 23.52
C ILE A 7 -19.02 -3.05 23.75
N ILE A 8 -20.17 -2.86 23.13
CA ILE A 8 -21.03 -1.69 23.30
C ILE A 8 -22.40 -2.17 23.75
N GLU A 9 -22.83 -1.73 24.93
CA GLU A 9 -24.16 -1.95 25.47
C GLU A 9 -24.99 -0.69 25.27
N LYS A 10 -26.24 -0.86 24.83
CA LYS A 10 -27.16 0.25 24.63
C LYS A 10 -28.60 -0.18 24.86
N HIS A 11 -29.36 0.63 25.59
CA HIS A 11 -30.78 0.45 25.73
C HIS A 11 -31.50 0.52 24.38
N PHE A 12 -32.46 -0.33 24.17
CA PHE A 12 -33.20 -0.47 22.93
C PHE A 12 -34.73 -0.43 23.21
N THR A 13 -35.48 0.26 22.36
CA THR A 13 -36.94 0.34 22.41
C THR A 13 -37.53 0.27 21.01
N LEU A 14 -38.82 -0.12 20.93
CA LEU A 14 -39.54 -0.04 19.68
C LEU A 14 -40.09 1.38 19.40
N ASP A 15 -40.38 2.16 20.46
CA ASP A 15 -40.81 3.54 20.36
C ASP A 15 -40.44 4.29 21.65
N ARG A 16 -39.75 5.42 21.51
CA ARG A 16 -39.36 6.30 22.62
C ARG A 16 -40.53 6.94 23.38
N ASN A 17 -41.71 6.98 22.78
CA ASN A 17 -42.94 7.56 23.39
C ASN A 17 -43.67 6.56 24.25
N MET A 18 -43.23 5.30 24.33
CA MET A 18 -43.86 4.33 25.22
C MET A 18 -43.73 4.76 26.68
N LYS A 19 -44.71 4.35 27.49
CA LYS A 19 -44.69 4.59 28.94
C LYS A 19 -43.72 3.63 29.61
N GLY A 20 -42.77 4.17 30.34
CA GLY A 20 -41.76 3.38 31.08
C GLY A 20 -40.50 4.18 31.33
N PRO A 21 -39.58 3.69 32.15
CA PRO A 21 -38.42 4.45 32.58
C PRO A 21 -37.50 4.70 31.43
N ASP A 22 -36.94 3.85 30.70
CA ASP A 22 -35.77 4.07 29.87
C ASP A 22 -36.01 4.31 28.38
N HIS A 23 -37.28 4.33 27.93
CA HIS A 23 -37.62 4.48 26.51
C HIS A 23 -37.04 5.73 25.87
N LYS A 24 -37.08 6.88 26.57
CA LYS A 24 -36.53 8.15 26.05
C LYS A 24 -35.02 8.14 25.83
N ALA A 25 -34.28 7.32 26.56
CA ALA A 25 -32.85 7.19 26.47
C ALA A 25 -32.39 6.03 25.56
N SER A 26 -33.33 5.27 25.03
CA SER A 26 -33.11 4.08 24.23
C SER A 26 -32.96 4.39 22.74
N LEU A 27 -32.30 3.53 22.01
CA LEU A 27 -32.26 3.58 20.55
C LEU A 27 -33.52 2.91 19.97
N GLU A 28 -34.08 3.49 18.94
CA GLU A 28 -35.08 2.87 18.09
C GLU A 28 -34.47 1.97 17.02
N PRO A 29 -35.22 1.08 16.36
CA PRO A 29 -34.67 0.09 15.44
C PRO A 29 -33.77 0.67 14.34
N GLN A 30 -34.15 1.79 13.75
CA GLN A 30 -33.36 2.44 12.69
C GLN A 30 -32.06 3.02 13.23
N GLU A 31 -32.07 3.58 14.42
CA GLU A 31 -30.88 4.13 15.05
C GLU A 31 -29.92 3.04 15.48
N LEU A 32 -30.45 1.92 16.00
CA LEU A 32 -29.63 0.75 16.33
C LEU A 32 -28.93 0.20 15.06
N LYS A 33 -29.70 0.06 13.98
CA LYS A 33 -29.15 -0.36 12.69
C LYS A 33 -28.03 0.59 12.23
N TYR A 34 -28.28 1.89 12.25
CA TYR A 34 -27.28 2.90 11.86
C TYR A 34 -26.02 2.83 12.74
N MET A 35 -26.18 2.67 14.04
CA MET A 35 -25.05 2.51 14.96
C MET A 35 -24.20 1.27 14.60
N VAL A 36 -24.83 0.13 14.34
CA VAL A 36 -24.14 -1.10 13.93
C VAL A 36 -23.42 -0.89 12.60
N ASP A 37 -24.07 -0.30 11.61
CA ASP A 37 -23.45 -0.03 10.30
C ASP A 37 -22.22 0.89 10.45
N CYS A 38 -22.30 1.92 11.30
CA CYS A 38 -21.16 2.80 11.60
C CYS A 38 -19.99 2.04 12.24
N ILE A 39 -20.29 1.15 13.20
CA ILE A 39 -19.26 0.33 13.85
C ILE A 39 -18.55 -0.56 12.81
N ARG A 40 -19.32 -1.26 11.97
CA ARG A 40 -18.75 -2.12 10.91
C ARG A 40 -17.91 -1.34 9.90
N ASN A 41 -18.33 -0.15 9.52
CA ASN A 41 -17.55 0.72 8.65
C ASN A 41 -16.21 1.13 9.28
N ILE A 42 -16.22 1.45 10.58
CA ILE A 42 -14.99 1.80 11.30
C ILE A 42 -14.06 0.60 11.43
N GLU A 43 -14.58 -0.60 11.71
CA GLU A 43 -13.78 -1.83 11.75
C GLU A 43 -13.04 -2.05 10.42
N VAL A 44 -13.73 -1.89 9.29
CA VAL A 44 -13.11 -1.99 7.96
C VAL A 44 -12.06 -0.90 7.74
N ALA A 45 -12.37 0.34 8.13
CA ALA A 45 -11.46 1.48 7.96
C ALA A 45 -10.19 1.39 8.82
N LEU A 46 -10.26 0.74 9.97
CA LEU A 46 -9.11 0.51 10.84
C LEU A 46 -8.10 -0.47 10.23
N GLY A 47 -8.57 -1.39 9.40
CA GLY A 47 -7.74 -2.45 8.81
C GLY A 47 -7.05 -3.33 9.85
N ASP A 48 -6.01 -4.02 9.44
CA ASP A 48 -5.23 -4.94 10.28
C ASP A 48 -3.93 -4.33 10.84
N GLY A 49 -3.64 -3.08 10.53
CA GLY A 49 -2.42 -2.39 10.95
C GLY A 49 -1.14 -2.84 10.25
N ILE A 50 -1.22 -3.76 9.29
CA ILE A 50 -0.07 -4.26 8.55
C ILE A 50 0.14 -3.41 7.30
N LYS A 51 1.30 -2.76 7.20
CA LYS A 51 1.68 -2.01 6.01
C LYS A 51 2.11 -2.96 4.89
N ARG A 52 1.25 -3.11 3.90
CA ARG A 52 1.53 -3.86 2.66
C ARG A 52 0.81 -3.21 1.49
N PRO A 53 1.31 -3.36 0.25
CA PRO A 53 0.57 -2.94 -0.92
C PRO A 53 -0.77 -3.68 -0.99
N ASN A 54 -1.84 -2.98 -1.32
CA ASN A 54 -3.11 -3.64 -1.61
C ASN A 54 -3.11 -4.23 -3.05
N PRO A 55 -4.07 -5.09 -3.42
CA PRO A 55 -4.05 -5.75 -4.72
C PRO A 55 -3.96 -4.78 -5.92
N SER A 56 -4.62 -3.62 -5.85
CA SER A 56 -4.56 -2.62 -6.93
C SER A 56 -3.18 -1.95 -7.02
N GLU A 57 -2.50 -1.72 -5.90
CA GLU A 57 -1.16 -1.16 -5.86
C GLU A 57 -0.11 -2.13 -6.40
N VAL A 58 -0.27 -3.44 -6.15
CA VAL A 58 0.63 -4.47 -6.69
C VAL A 58 0.64 -4.45 -8.21
N GLU A 59 -0.52 -4.35 -8.86
CA GLU A 59 -0.59 -4.28 -10.32
C GLU A 59 0.04 -2.99 -10.85
N ILE A 60 -0.27 -1.85 -10.24
CA ILE A 60 0.29 -0.56 -10.63
C ILE A 60 1.80 -0.50 -10.39
N SER A 61 2.30 -1.10 -9.32
CA SER A 61 3.73 -1.09 -8.99
C SER A 61 4.59 -1.69 -10.09
N LYS A 62 4.13 -2.71 -10.79
CA LYS A 62 4.83 -3.33 -11.93
C LYS A 62 5.19 -2.32 -13.05
N VAL A 63 4.38 -1.28 -13.19
CA VAL A 63 4.55 -0.26 -14.26
C VAL A 63 5.19 1.02 -13.71
N LEU A 64 4.92 1.38 -12.47
CA LEU A 64 5.33 2.66 -11.90
C LEU A 64 6.68 2.62 -11.19
N LEU A 65 7.14 1.47 -10.73
CA LEU A 65 8.43 1.37 -10.05
C LEU A 65 9.56 1.66 -11.03
N LYS A 66 10.51 2.44 -10.56
CA LYS A 66 11.71 2.79 -11.31
C LYS A 66 12.76 1.70 -11.16
N SER A 67 13.44 1.41 -12.27
CA SER A 67 14.54 0.46 -12.33
C SER A 67 15.83 1.14 -12.81
N ILE A 68 16.95 0.48 -12.57
CA ILE A 68 18.25 0.92 -13.05
C ILE A 68 18.38 0.49 -14.51
N VAL A 69 18.71 1.44 -15.39
CA VAL A 69 18.86 1.23 -16.82
C VAL A 69 20.17 1.82 -17.33
N ALA A 70 20.66 1.34 -18.46
CA ALA A 70 21.81 1.95 -19.14
C ALA A 70 21.44 3.36 -19.62
N LYS A 71 22.29 4.34 -19.29
CA LYS A 71 22.16 5.74 -19.71
C LYS A 71 22.79 5.97 -21.09
N VAL A 72 23.81 5.22 -21.39
CA VAL A 72 24.56 5.13 -22.64
C VAL A 72 24.81 3.66 -22.94
N PRO A 73 25.20 3.27 -24.16
CA PRO A 73 25.58 1.89 -24.41
C PRO A 73 26.69 1.45 -23.48
N VAL A 74 26.56 0.30 -22.85
CA VAL A 74 27.48 -0.28 -21.89
C VAL A 74 27.96 -1.60 -22.46
N LYS A 75 29.28 -1.86 -22.42
CA LYS A 75 29.84 -3.12 -22.87
C LYS A 75 30.07 -4.07 -21.70
N LYS A 76 29.98 -5.36 -21.99
CA LYS A 76 30.36 -6.41 -21.04
C LYS A 76 31.75 -6.15 -20.48
N GLY A 77 31.85 -6.13 -19.16
CA GLY A 77 33.11 -5.86 -18.42
C GLY A 77 33.28 -4.40 -18.00
N ASP A 78 32.50 -3.46 -18.53
CA ASP A 78 32.54 -2.08 -18.09
C ASP A 78 32.10 -1.97 -16.63
N ILE A 79 32.68 -1.02 -15.89
CA ILE A 79 32.23 -0.72 -14.52
C ILE A 79 30.99 0.13 -14.59
N LEU A 80 29.91 -0.34 -13.95
CA LEU A 80 28.66 0.39 -13.82
C LEU A 80 28.81 1.57 -12.85
N SER A 81 28.41 2.75 -13.27
CA SER A 81 28.58 3.98 -12.50
C SER A 81 27.52 5.01 -12.86
N ALA A 82 27.39 6.09 -12.10
CA ALA A 82 26.49 7.19 -12.39
C ALA A 82 26.72 7.86 -13.77
N ASN A 83 27.86 7.58 -14.41
CA ASN A 83 28.13 8.10 -15.75
C ASN A 83 27.44 7.29 -16.84
N ASN A 84 27.26 5.97 -16.65
CA ASN A 84 26.75 5.06 -17.68
C ASN A 84 25.42 4.37 -17.31
N ILE A 85 24.94 4.47 -16.06
CA ILE A 85 23.61 4.02 -15.66
C ILE A 85 22.75 5.15 -15.09
N THR A 86 21.45 4.97 -15.08
CA THR A 86 20.46 5.93 -14.55
C THR A 86 19.22 5.20 -14.09
N ILE A 87 18.24 5.96 -13.58
CA ILE A 87 16.98 5.43 -13.05
C ILE A 87 15.82 5.89 -13.92
N LYS A 88 15.08 4.95 -14.51
CA LYS A 88 13.88 5.20 -15.32
C LYS A 88 12.75 4.23 -14.98
N ARG A 89 11.55 4.51 -15.45
CA ARG A 89 10.41 3.56 -15.42
C ARG A 89 10.55 2.61 -16.60
N ALA A 90 11.13 1.44 -16.36
CA ALA A 90 11.42 0.47 -17.41
C ALA A 90 10.49 -0.75 -17.37
N GLY A 91 9.58 -0.83 -16.41
CA GLY A 91 8.64 -1.96 -16.26
C GLY A 91 9.28 -3.26 -15.79
N SER A 92 10.61 -3.36 -15.79
CA SER A 92 11.38 -4.53 -15.35
C SER A 92 12.81 -4.12 -14.97
N GLY A 93 13.61 -5.05 -14.44
CA GLY A 93 15.00 -4.82 -14.05
C GLY A 93 15.20 -4.62 -12.56
N ILE A 94 16.41 -4.26 -12.17
CA ILE A 94 16.78 -4.06 -10.77
C ILE A 94 16.11 -2.79 -10.23
N PRO A 95 15.37 -2.86 -9.10
CA PRO A 95 14.75 -1.69 -8.52
C PRO A 95 15.76 -0.58 -8.19
N ALA A 96 15.35 0.67 -8.34
CA ALA A 96 16.18 1.84 -8.04
C ALA A 96 16.73 1.86 -6.60
N THR A 97 16.04 1.22 -5.67
CA THR A 97 16.45 1.06 -4.26
C THR A 97 17.73 0.25 -4.07
N HIS A 98 18.16 -0.50 -5.09
CA HIS A 98 19.39 -1.29 -5.09
C HIS A 98 20.55 -0.57 -5.81
N TRP A 99 20.47 0.75 -5.99
CA TRP A 99 21.48 1.55 -6.68
C TRP A 99 22.91 1.29 -6.16
N ASP A 100 23.08 1.37 -4.85
CA ASP A 100 24.39 1.20 -4.22
C ASP A 100 24.98 -0.21 -4.34
N MET A 101 24.12 -1.20 -4.64
CA MET A 101 24.55 -2.58 -4.88
C MET A 101 25.00 -2.80 -6.33
N VAL A 102 24.60 -1.93 -7.25
CA VAL A 102 24.88 -2.03 -8.69
C VAL A 102 26.06 -1.18 -9.08
N VAL A 103 26.21 0.00 -8.49
CA VAL A 103 27.38 0.87 -8.74
C VAL A 103 28.67 0.15 -8.36
N ASP A 104 29.72 0.39 -9.13
CA ASP A 104 31.07 -0.22 -9.02
C ASP A 104 31.13 -1.74 -9.33
N THR A 105 29.99 -2.35 -9.75
CA THR A 105 30.01 -3.73 -10.29
C THR A 105 30.37 -3.73 -11.79
N LYS A 106 30.72 -4.91 -12.31
CA LYS A 106 30.96 -5.10 -13.74
C LYS A 106 29.72 -5.50 -14.49
N ALA A 107 29.49 -4.91 -15.64
CA ALA A 107 28.45 -5.35 -16.57
C ALA A 107 28.72 -6.79 -17.04
N LEU A 108 27.75 -7.67 -16.87
CA LEU A 108 27.87 -9.08 -17.28
C LEU A 108 27.51 -9.29 -18.75
N HIS A 109 26.80 -8.34 -19.35
CA HIS A 109 26.36 -8.32 -20.75
C HIS A 109 26.59 -6.94 -21.36
N ASP A 110 26.41 -6.85 -22.68
CA ASP A 110 26.22 -5.58 -23.35
C ASP A 110 24.82 -5.07 -23.06
N PHE A 111 24.68 -3.77 -22.87
CA PHE A 111 23.38 -3.10 -22.69
C PHE A 111 23.25 -1.94 -23.66
N ASP A 112 22.12 -1.86 -24.34
CA ASP A 112 21.76 -0.69 -25.13
C ASP A 112 21.19 0.43 -24.24
N ILE A 113 21.12 1.63 -24.80
CA ILE A 113 20.54 2.78 -24.07
C ILE A 113 19.10 2.47 -23.63
N ASP A 114 18.76 2.81 -22.40
CA ASP A 114 17.47 2.55 -21.75
C ASP A 114 17.18 1.07 -21.44
N GLU A 115 18.09 0.16 -21.74
CA GLU A 115 17.95 -1.25 -21.39
C GLU A 115 18.11 -1.46 -19.88
N PRO A 116 17.20 -2.25 -19.22
CA PRO A 116 17.30 -2.55 -17.80
C PRO A 116 18.57 -3.35 -17.47
N ILE A 117 19.32 -2.89 -16.47
CA ILE A 117 20.51 -3.60 -15.97
C ILE A 117 20.10 -4.92 -15.31
N LYS A 118 20.89 -5.97 -15.58
CA LYS A 118 20.81 -7.31 -14.97
C LYS A 118 22.19 -7.70 -14.44
N LEU A 119 22.22 -8.47 -13.35
CA LEU A 119 23.45 -8.96 -12.71
C LEU A 119 23.50 -10.51 -12.67
N ASP A 120 22.69 -11.17 -13.50
CA ASP A 120 22.59 -12.61 -13.67
C ASP A 120 22.83 -13.01 -15.14
#